data_ed38af981dbca5fa714e5ee68ec6a4c5
#
_entry.id   ed38af981dbca5fa714e5ee68ec6a4c5
#
_cell.length_a   1.000
_cell.length_b   1.000
_cell.length_c   1.000
_cell.angle_alpha   90.00
_cell.angle_beta   90.00
_cell.angle_gamma   90.00
#
_symmetry.space_group_name_H-M   'P 1'
#
loop_
_entity.id
_entity.type
_entity.pdbx_description
1 polymer ?
#
loop_
_entity_poly.entity_id
_entity_poly.type
_entity_poly.pdbx_seq_one_letter_code
_entity_poly.pdbx_strand_id
1 'polypeptide(L)'
;MSSHPLPWIMPGSVPQTFPDIGDALIAPNGLLAAGGDLSPERLIFAYRHGIFPWYNEGQPILWWSPDPRTVLFPDKLHVSRSLQKLMRHGGFEVSLDSAFSEVVAACAGNRPNQPERGTWITSAMRDAYAELHRLGYAHSLEIVVDGELAGGVYGIALGGVFFGESMFSRRNNASKIALACLAKQLSAWGFGLIDCQVYSEHLMRLGSVSMPRTEFQLLLQRYTALTVRSGPWLLDIPLEF
;
A
#
# COMPACT_ATOMS: atom_id res chain seq x y z
N MET A 1 -34.49 -5.69 -1.45
CA MET A 1 -33.05 -5.43 -1.63
C MET A 1 -32.86 -5.14 -3.10
N SER A 2 -32.67 -3.88 -3.49
CA SER A 2 -32.43 -3.52 -4.90
C SER A 2 -31.06 -4.06 -5.31
N SER A 3 -31.04 -5.13 -6.10
CA SER A 3 -29.81 -5.59 -6.74
C SER A 3 -29.47 -4.62 -7.88
N HIS A 4 -28.82 -3.53 -7.59
CA HIS A 4 -28.17 -2.76 -8.64
C HIS A 4 -27.02 -3.62 -9.17
N PRO A 5 -26.92 -3.83 -10.49
CA PRO A 5 -25.80 -4.57 -11.06
C PRO A 5 -24.50 -3.80 -10.73
N LEU A 6 -23.42 -4.53 -10.41
CA LEU A 6 -22.12 -3.94 -10.17
C LEU A 6 -21.71 -3.10 -11.39
N PRO A 7 -21.40 -1.80 -11.22
CA PRO A 7 -20.98 -0.94 -12.32
C PRO A 7 -19.78 -1.51 -13.08
N TRP A 8 -19.89 -1.51 -14.42
CA TRP A 8 -18.81 -1.98 -15.29
C TRP A 8 -18.11 -0.80 -15.97
N ILE A 9 -16.82 -0.67 -15.73
CA ILE A 9 -15.97 0.34 -16.36
C ILE A 9 -15.44 -0.25 -17.68
N MET A 10 -15.64 0.46 -18.78
CA MET A 10 -15.12 0.03 -20.08
C MET A 10 -13.60 0.26 -20.15
N PRO A 11 -12.81 -0.71 -20.63
CA PRO A 11 -11.39 -0.51 -20.91
C PRO A 11 -11.18 0.70 -21.86
N GLY A 12 -10.17 1.52 -21.58
CA GLY A 12 -9.88 2.72 -22.37
C GLY A 12 -10.87 3.89 -22.20
N SER A 13 -11.87 3.76 -21.31
CA SER A 13 -12.69 4.90 -20.93
C SER A 13 -11.89 5.97 -20.18
N VAL A 14 -12.44 7.16 -20.03
CA VAL A 14 -11.79 8.25 -19.28
C VAL A 14 -11.41 7.77 -17.89
N PRO A 15 -10.16 8.00 -17.43
CA PRO A 15 -9.66 7.51 -16.13
C PRO A 15 -10.55 7.87 -14.93
N GLN A 16 -11.27 8.99 -15.01
CA GLN A 16 -12.18 9.49 -13.98
C GLN A 16 -13.53 8.76 -13.92
N THR A 17 -13.78 7.79 -14.81
CA THR A 17 -15.04 7.04 -14.85
C THR A 17 -15.09 6.04 -13.70
N PHE A 18 -15.52 6.50 -12.52
CA PHE A 18 -15.85 5.68 -11.36
C PHE A 18 -17.23 6.08 -10.82
N PRO A 19 -17.98 5.11 -10.23
CA PRO A 19 -19.17 5.45 -9.43
C PRO A 19 -18.79 6.27 -8.21
N ASP A 20 -19.78 6.90 -7.56
CA ASP A 20 -19.57 7.51 -6.26
C ASP A 20 -19.16 6.43 -5.26
N ILE A 21 -18.15 6.70 -4.43
CA ILE A 21 -17.67 5.70 -3.46
C ILE A 21 -18.72 5.38 -2.38
N GLY A 22 -19.71 6.26 -2.19
CA GLY A 22 -20.88 6.01 -1.36
C GLY A 22 -21.73 4.83 -1.85
N ASP A 23 -21.65 4.51 -3.15
CA ASP A 23 -22.37 3.39 -3.76
C ASP A 23 -21.66 2.04 -3.59
N ALA A 24 -20.47 2.01 -2.96
CA ALA A 24 -19.75 0.78 -2.70
C ALA A 24 -20.60 -0.19 -1.85
N LEU A 25 -20.58 -1.47 -2.22
CA LEU A 25 -21.39 -2.49 -1.59
C LEU A 25 -21.03 -2.66 -0.11
N ILE A 26 -22.04 -2.96 0.71
CA ILE A 26 -21.85 -3.37 2.11
C ILE A 26 -21.33 -4.82 2.18
N ALA A 27 -21.79 -5.69 1.27
CA ALA A 27 -21.35 -7.07 1.15
C ALA A 27 -21.23 -7.49 -0.32
N PRO A 28 -20.02 -7.82 -0.80
CA PRO A 28 -18.74 -7.73 -0.09
C PRO A 28 -18.35 -6.28 0.21
N ASN A 29 -17.83 -6.03 1.42
CA ASN A 29 -17.58 -4.69 1.92
C ASN A 29 -16.62 -3.89 1.03
N GLY A 30 -17.12 -2.81 0.46
CA GLY A 30 -16.33 -1.86 -0.31
C GLY A 30 -16.20 -2.17 -1.80
N LEU A 31 -16.80 -3.25 -2.33
CA LEU A 31 -16.79 -3.50 -3.77
C LEU A 31 -17.58 -2.41 -4.49
N LEU A 32 -16.90 -1.68 -5.39
CA LEU A 32 -17.43 -0.49 -6.04
C LEU A 32 -17.73 -0.69 -7.52
N ALA A 33 -16.81 -1.30 -8.26
CA ALA A 33 -16.93 -1.47 -9.70
C ALA A 33 -16.08 -2.65 -10.19
N ALA A 34 -16.32 -3.07 -11.44
CA ALA A 34 -15.50 -4.05 -12.15
C ALA A 34 -15.07 -3.53 -13.53
N GLY A 35 -14.02 -4.11 -14.11
CA GLY A 35 -13.52 -3.75 -15.44
C GLY A 35 -12.54 -2.57 -15.42
N GLY A 36 -12.45 -1.83 -16.52
CA GLY A 36 -11.46 -0.77 -16.70
C GLY A 36 -10.10 -1.32 -17.12
N ASP A 37 -9.07 -0.58 -16.78
CA ASP A 37 -7.66 -0.88 -17.06
C ASP A 37 -6.77 -0.43 -15.88
N LEU A 38 -5.49 -0.79 -15.92
CA LEU A 38 -4.50 -0.42 -14.91
C LEU A 38 -3.56 0.70 -15.41
N SER A 39 -4.06 1.59 -16.27
CA SER A 39 -3.28 2.74 -16.71
C SER A 39 -2.84 3.60 -15.53
N PRO A 40 -1.65 4.22 -15.57
CA PRO A 40 -1.17 5.09 -14.50
C PRO A 40 -2.17 6.18 -14.13
N GLU A 41 -2.82 6.79 -15.11
CA GLU A 41 -3.80 7.86 -14.92
C GLU A 41 -5.02 7.37 -14.13
N ARG A 42 -5.53 6.16 -14.46
CA ARG A 42 -6.66 5.56 -13.74
C ARG A 42 -6.27 5.15 -12.32
N LEU A 43 -5.11 4.55 -12.14
CA LEU A 43 -4.60 4.17 -10.81
C LEU A 43 -4.41 5.41 -9.93
N ILE A 44 -3.73 6.45 -10.42
CA ILE A 44 -3.52 7.70 -9.68
C ILE A 44 -4.87 8.36 -9.32
N PHE A 45 -5.81 8.40 -10.27
CA PHE A 45 -7.15 8.91 -9.99
C PHE A 45 -7.85 8.09 -8.91
N ALA A 46 -7.86 6.76 -9.03
CA ALA A 46 -8.50 5.86 -8.09
C ALA A 46 -7.93 6.06 -6.67
N TYR A 47 -6.61 6.01 -6.50
CA TYR A 47 -5.97 6.19 -5.19
C TYR A 47 -6.27 7.56 -4.58
N ARG A 48 -6.29 8.64 -5.37
CA ARG A 48 -6.66 9.98 -4.89
C ARG A 48 -8.10 10.06 -4.37
N HIS A 49 -8.97 9.12 -4.79
CA HIS A 49 -10.36 9.04 -4.36
C HIS A 49 -10.63 7.91 -3.36
N GLY A 50 -9.57 7.27 -2.82
CA GLY A 50 -9.70 6.19 -1.85
C GLY A 50 -10.14 4.86 -2.44
N ILE A 51 -9.99 4.70 -3.75
CA ILE A 51 -10.32 3.49 -4.52
C ILE A 51 -9.01 2.76 -4.84
N PHE A 52 -9.02 1.43 -4.77
CA PHE A 52 -7.87 0.61 -5.14
C PHE A 52 -8.30 -0.67 -5.86
N PRO A 53 -7.45 -1.23 -6.75
CA PRO A 53 -7.73 -2.50 -7.41
C PRO A 53 -7.36 -3.67 -6.51
N TRP A 54 -8.24 -4.67 -6.44
CA TRP A 54 -7.95 -5.93 -5.75
C TRP A 54 -8.76 -7.06 -6.37
N TYR A 55 -8.10 -7.98 -7.05
CA TYR A 55 -8.72 -9.08 -7.80
C TYR A 55 -7.72 -10.23 -7.97
N ASN A 56 -8.21 -11.45 -8.24
CA ASN A 56 -7.37 -12.62 -8.48
C ASN A 56 -7.16 -12.84 -9.99
N GLU A 57 -6.14 -13.61 -10.33
CA GLU A 57 -5.89 -14.04 -11.71
C GLU A 57 -7.16 -14.67 -12.32
N GLY A 58 -7.45 -14.32 -13.59
CA GLY A 58 -8.64 -14.77 -14.29
C GLY A 58 -9.95 -14.02 -13.96
N GLN A 59 -9.93 -13.12 -12.98
CA GLN A 59 -11.05 -12.22 -12.71
C GLN A 59 -10.90 -10.90 -13.48
N PRO A 60 -12.00 -10.20 -13.77
CA PRO A 60 -11.91 -8.80 -14.17
C PRO A 60 -11.28 -7.97 -13.04
N ILE A 61 -10.71 -6.83 -13.37
CA ILE A 61 -10.25 -5.88 -12.36
C ILE A 61 -11.45 -5.50 -11.49
N LEU A 62 -11.30 -5.62 -10.17
CA LEU A 62 -12.29 -5.21 -9.19
C LEU A 62 -11.75 -4.01 -8.41
N TRP A 63 -12.58 -2.99 -8.26
CA TRP A 63 -12.25 -1.73 -7.59
C TRP A 63 -12.98 -1.64 -6.25
N TRP A 64 -12.25 -1.22 -5.21
CA TRP A 64 -12.71 -1.29 -3.84
C TRP A 64 -12.54 0.04 -3.10
N SER A 65 -13.52 0.35 -2.23
CA SER A 65 -13.43 1.42 -1.23
C SER A 65 -14.15 0.97 0.06
N PRO A 66 -13.47 0.21 0.93
CA PRO A 66 -14.07 -0.36 2.16
C PRO A 66 -14.52 0.70 3.17
N ASP A 67 -15.51 0.33 3.98
CA ASP A 67 -15.95 1.09 5.15
C ASP A 67 -16.18 0.11 6.33
N PRO A 68 -15.43 0.19 7.43
CA PRO A 68 -14.40 1.19 7.73
C PRO A 68 -13.12 1.04 6.92
N ARG A 69 -12.34 2.13 6.82
CA ARG A 69 -10.99 2.16 6.26
C ARG A 69 -9.95 2.03 7.35
N THR A 70 -8.91 1.23 7.13
CA THR A 70 -7.79 1.10 8.06
C THR A 70 -6.62 1.96 7.62
N VAL A 71 -6.10 2.77 8.53
CA VAL A 71 -4.98 3.69 8.30
C VAL A 71 -3.96 3.63 9.43
N LEU A 72 -2.75 4.09 9.15
CA LEU A 72 -1.69 4.27 10.13
C LEU A 72 -1.12 5.68 9.99
N PHE A 73 -0.99 6.40 11.11
CA PHE A 73 -0.28 7.67 11.13
C PHE A 73 1.21 7.39 11.33
N PRO A 74 2.09 7.85 10.41
CA PRO A 74 3.52 7.52 10.46
C PRO A 74 4.18 7.83 11.80
N ASP A 75 3.82 8.97 12.43
CA ASP A 75 4.31 9.42 13.72
C ASP A 75 3.76 8.64 14.92
N LYS A 76 2.72 7.82 14.71
CA LYS A 76 2.05 7.01 15.76
C LYS A 76 2.30 5.52 15.62
N LEU A 77 3.22 5.11 14.74
CA LEU A 77 3.59 3.70 14.64
C LEU A 77 4.08 3.17 15.98
N HIS A 78 3.47 2.08 16.45
CA HIS A 78 3.89 1.40 17.67
C HIS A 78 4.98 0.36 17.38
N VAL A 79 6.19 0.61 17.85
CA VAL A 79 7.31 -0.34 17.78
C VAL A 79 7.50 -0.98 19.15
N SER A 80 7.27 -2.29 19.26
CA SER A 80 7.42 -3.01 20.54
C SER A 80 8.87 -2.95 21.06
N ARG A 81 9.06 -3.04 22.38
CA ARG A 81 10.38 -3.03 23.00
C ARG A 81 11.34 -4.09 22.42
N SER A 82 10.81 -5.28 22.12
CA SER A 82 11.60 -6.36 21.51
C SER A 82 12.05 -6.02 20.09
N LEU A 83 11.17 -5.40 19.30
CA LEU A 83 11.51 -4.95 17.95
C LEU A 83 12.51 -3.81 17.98
N GLN A 84 12.35 -2.81 18.89
CA GLN A 84 13.32 -1.75 19.10
C GLN A 84 14.71 -2.29 19.47
N LYS A 85 14.76 -3.27 20.38
CA LYS A 85 16.02 -3.92 20.75
C LYS A 85 16.69 -4.60 19.55
N LEU A 86 15.90 -5.29 18.71
CA LEU A 86 16.37 -5.93 17.49
C LEU A 86 16.92 -4.89 16.50
N MET A 87 16.19 -3.80 16.29
CA MET A 87 16.61 -2.73 15.38
C MET A 87 17.88 -2.03 15.84
N ARG A 88 18.04 -1.77 17.15
CA ARG A 88 19.28 -1.23 17.72
C ARG A 88 20.48 -2.18 17.64
N HIS A 89 20.24 -3.48 17.70
CA HIS A 89 21.31 -4.46 17.53
C HIS A 89 21.87 -4.45 16.10
N GLY A 90 21.07 -4.04 15.12
CA GLY A 90 21.48 -3.95 13.72
C GLY A 90 21.58 -5.32 13.05
N GLY A 91 22.54 -5.47 12.13
CA GLY A 91 22.71 -6.70 11.35
C GLY A 91 21.82 -6.74 10.11
N PHE A 92 21.33 -5.59 9.68
CA PHE A 92 20.60 -5.40 8.44
C PHE A 92 20.94 -4.05 7.81
N GLU A 93 20.81 -3.99 6.51
CA GLU A 93 20.90 -2.75 5.73
C GLU A 93 19.50 -2.34 5.28
N VAL A 94 19.29 -1.03 5.11
CA VAL A 94 18.02 -0.47 4.64
C VAL A 94 18.29 0.36 3.40
N SER A 95 17.48 0.14 2.37
CA SER A 95 17.49 0.96 1.16
C SER A 95 16.07 1.37 0.77
N LEU A 96 15.98 2.35 -0.11
CA LEU A 96 14.73 2.78 -0.74
C LEU A 96 14.91 2.68 -2.25
N ASP A 97 13.88 2.20 -2.95
CA ASP A 97 13.80 2.12 -4.42
C ASP A 97 14.95 1.36 -5.10
N SER A 98 15.76 0.61 -4.35
CA SER A 98 16.94 -0.07 -4.88
C SER A 98 16.60 -1.41 -5.54
N ALA A 99 15.50 -2.04 -5.13
CA ALA A 99 15.07 -3.37 -5.60
C ALA A 99 13.54 -3.47 -5.72
N PHE A 100 12.87 -2.42 -6.23
CA PHE A 100 11.42 -2.34 -6.30
C PHE A 100 10.77 -3.58 -6.92
N SER A 101 11.23 -4.00 -8.10
CA SER A 101 10.67 -5.16 -8.82
C SER A 101 10.83 -6.46 -8.03
N GLU A 102 11.95 -6.62 -7.31
CA GLU A 102 12.20 -7.79 -6.45
C GLU A 102 11.30 -7.79 -5.21
N VAL A 103 11.05 -6.62 -4.62
CA VAL A 103 10.09 -6.45 -3.51
C VAL A 103 8.69 -6.83 -3.95
N VAL A 104 8.21 -6.31 -5.09
CA VAL A 104 6.89 -6.64 -5.64
C VAL A 104 6.78 -8.13 -5.96
N ALA A 105 7.81 -8.72 -6.58
CA ALA A 105 7.85 -10.16 -6.88
C ALA A 105 7.83 -11.00 -5.60
N ALA A 106 8.57 -10.60 -4.55
CA ALA A 106 8.57 -11.29 -3.27
C ALA A 106 7.22 -11.19 -2.55
N CYS A 107 6.52 -10.05 -2.66
CA CYS A 107 5.16 -9.88 -2.15
C CYS A 107 4.13 -10.75 -2.90
N ALA A 108 4.35 -10.97 -4.20
CA ALA A 108 3.53 -11.84 -5.04
C ALA A 108 3.79 -13.34 -4.82
N GLY A 109 4.90 -13.70 -4.17
CA GLY A 109 5.27 -15.08 -3.90
C GLY A 109 4.35 -15.79 -2.93
N ASN A 110 4.41 -17.13 -2.93
CA ASN A 110 3.64 -17.97 -2.02
C ASN A 110 3.99 -17.65 -0.56
N ARG A 111 2.99 -17.37 0.25
CA ARG A 111 3.17 -17.22 1.69
C ARG A 111 3.34 -18.61 2.31
N PRO A 112 4.38 -18.85 3.12
CA PRO A 112 4.65 -20.18 3.70
C PRO A 112 3.45 -20.82 4.41
N ASN A 113 2.54 -20.01 4.95
CA ASN A 113 1.37 -20.45 5.71
C ASN A 113 0.06 -20.47 4.89
N GLN A 114 0.09 -20.14 3.60
CA GLN A 114 -1.09 -20.11 2.72
C GLN A 114 -0.72 -20.46 1.27
N PRO A 115 -0.15 -21.64 1.00
CA PRO A 115 0.34 -21.98 -0.34
C PRO A 115 -0.77 -22.12 -1.39
N GLU A 116 -2.00 -22.42 -0.96
CA GLU A 116 -3.15 -22.62 -1.87
C GLU A 116 -3.91 -21.35 -2.24
N ARG A 117 -3.68 -20.25 -1.54
CA ARG A 117 -4.24 -18.95 -1.89
C ARG A 117 -3.30 -18.26 -2.86
N GLY A 118 -3.66 -18.28 -4.14
CA GLY A 118 -3.00 -17.46 -5.16
C GLY A 118 -2.77 -16.01 -4.70
N THR A 119 -1.83 -15.33 -5.32
CA THR A 119 -1.60 -13.91 -5.04
C THR A 119 -2.56 -13.05 -5.85
N TRP A 120 -3.06 -11.98 -5.24
CA TRP A 120 -3.80 -10.93 -5.95
C TRP A 120 -2.86 -10.02 -6.77
N ILE A 121 -1.54 -10.11 -6.55
CA ILE A 121 -0.53 -9.34 -7.30
C ILE A 121 -0.26 -10.10 -8.61
N THR A 122 -1.18 -9.98 -9.56
CA THR A 122 -1.10 -10.60 -10.89
C THR A 122 0.07 -10.04 -11.71
N SER A 123 0.38 -10.66 -12.87
CA SER A 123 1.40 -10.09 -13.77
C SER A 123 1.04 -8.67 -14.21
N ALA A 124 -0.23 -8.43 -14.58
CA ALA A 124 -0.71 -7.11 -14.97
C ALA A 124 -0.56 -6.07 -13.84
N MET A 125 -0.80 -6.46 -12.59
CA MET A 125 -0.57 -5.58 -11.43
C MET A 125 0.92 -5.26 -11.27
N ARG A 126 1.80 -6.24 -11.41
CA ARG A 126 3.26 -6.02 -11.32
C ARG A 126 3.75 -5.04 -12.39
N ASP A 127 3.30 -5.21 -13.62
CA ASP A 127 3.67 -4.32 -14.73
C ASP A 127 3.16 -2.90 -14.51
N ALA A 128 1.92 -2.75 -14.02
CA ALA A 128 1.33 -1.46 -13.69
C ALA A 128 2.08 -0.74 -12.56
N TYR A 129 2.46 -1.45 -11.49
CA TYR A 129 3.25 -0.86 -10.40
C TYR A 129 4.69 -0.56 -10.80
N ALA A 130 5.31 -1.36 -11.67
CA ALA A 130 6.61 -1.05 -12.23
C ALA A 130 6.57 0.24 -13.07
N GLU A 131 5.51 0.45 -13.83
CA GLU A 131 5.32 1.70 -14.58
C GLU A 131 5.08 2.90 -13.63
N LEU A 132 4.27 2.74 -12.57
CA LEU A 132 4.11 3.78 -11.56
C LEU A 132 5.42 4.10 -10.84
N HIS A 133 6.27 3.09 -10.61
CA HIS A 133 7.61 3.30 -10.04
C HIS A 133 8.50 4.10 -10.99
N ARG A 134 8.53 3.75 -12.27
CA ARG A 134 9.26 4.50 -13.31
C ARG A 134 8.81 5.96 -13.40
N LEU A 135 7.52 6.22 -13.16
CA LEU A 135 6.93 7.56 -13.15
C LEU A 135 7.13 8.30 -11.80
N GLY A 136 7.72 7.66 -10.79
CA GLY A 136 8.00 8.25 -9.48
C GLY A 136 6.79 8.31 -8.53
N TYR A 137 5.80 7.45 -8.73
CA TYR A 137 4.62 7.33 -7.86
C TYR A 137 4.64 6.11 -6.96
N ALA A 138 5.28 5.01 -7.37
CA ALA A 138 5.40 3.81 -6.55
C ALA A 138 6.81 3.67 -6.00
N HIS A 139 6.91 3.25 -4.74
CA HIS A 139 8.16 3.21 -4.00
C HIS A 139 8.25 1.96 -3.13
N SER A 140 9.47 1.54 -2.85
CA SER A 140 9.75 0.42 -1.95
C SER A 140 10.76 0.78 -0.88
N LEU A 141 10.72 0.04 0.22
CA LEU A 141 11.79 -0.01 1.22
C LEU A 141 12.21 -1.45 1.41
N GLU A 142 13.52 -1.67 1.34
CA GLU A 142 14.16 -2.97 1.41
C GLU A 142 14.91 -3.15 2.74
N ILE A 143 14.85 -4.37 3.26
CA ILE A 143 15.71 -4.84 4.35
C ILE A 143 16.60 -5.94 3.78
N VAL A 144 17.91 -5.71 3.84
CA VAL A 144 18.94 -6.65 3.38
C VAL A 144 19.68 -7.20 4.59
N VAL A 145 19.88 -8.51 4.63
CA VAL A 145 20.64 -9.23 5.66
C VAL A 145 21.60 -10.18 4.96
N ASP A 146 22.88 -10.11 5.30
CA ASP A 146 23.93 -10.95 4.68
C ASP A 146 23.98 -10.81 3.13
N GLY A 147 23.67 -9.63 2.60
CA GLY A 147 23.62 -9.34 1.17
C GLY A 147 22.38 -9.87 0.45
N GLU A 148 21.41 -10.47 1.17
CA GLU A 148 20.16 -10.99 0.62
C GLU A 148 18.95 -10.15 1.02
N LEU A 149 18.01 -9.99 0.10
CA LEU A 149 16.73 -9.31 0.37
C LEU A 149 15.90 -10.12 1.37
N ALA A 150 15.88 -9.66 2.63
CA ALA A 150 15.27 -10.34 3.78
C ALA A 150 13.80 -9.96 4.02
N GLY A 151 13.40 -8.78 3.60
CA GLY A 151 12.04 -8.26 3.71
C GLY A 151 11.89 -6.93 3.03
N GLY A 152 10.66 -6.45 2.91
CA GLY A 152 10.38 -5.18 2.30
C GLY A 152 8.91 -4.84 2.32
N VAL A 153 8.62 -3.62 1.94
CA VAL A 153 7.28 -3.06 1.76
C VAL A 153 7.27 -2.20 0.51
N TYR A 154 6.18 -2.21 -0.24
CA TYR A 154 5.99 -1.28 -1.35
C TYR A 154 4.61 -0.65 -1.31
N GLY A 155 4.46 0.45 -2.01
CA GLY A 155 3.21 1.17 -2.12
C GLY A 155 3.30 2.36 -3.06
N ILE A 156 2.23 3.15 -3.09
CA ILE A 156 2.09 4.35 -3.92
C ILE A 156 2.15 5.58 -3.03
N ALA A 157 2.84 6.62 -3.47
CA ALA A 157 2.91 7.91 -2.80
C ALA A 157 2.19 8.99 -3.62
N LEU A 158 1.19 9.62 -3.03
CA LEU A 158 0.47 10.75 -3.63
C LEU A 158 0.35 11.87 -2.60
N GLY A 159 1.05 12.98 -2.84
CA GLY A 159 1.16 14.02 -1.83
C GLY A 159 1.72 13.45 -0.51
N GLY A 160 1.13 13.79 0.61
CA GLY A 160 1.51 13.29 1.94
C GLY A 160 0.82 11.98 2.35
N VAL A 161 0.35 11.17 1.41
CA VAL A 161 -0.23 9.85 1.66
C VAL A 161 0.61 8.75 1.02
N PHE A 162 0.93 7.71 1.79
CA PHE A 162 1.51 6.48 1.28
C PHE A 162 0.45 5.36 1.33
N PHE A 163 0.10 4.80 0.20
CA PHE A 163 -0.82 3.67 0.08
C PHE A 163 0.00 2.39 0.14
N GLY A 164 -0.01 1.73 1.29
CA GLY A 164 0.75 0.49 1.50
C GLY A 164 0.08 -0.69 0.81
N GLU A 165 0.69 -1.20 -0.24
CA GLU A 165 0.13 -2.28 -1.06
C GLU A 165 0.39 -3.66 -0.46
N SER A 166 1.64 -3.95 -0.18
CA SER A 166 2.02 -5.23 0.40
C SER A 166 3.39 -5.18 1.05
N MET A 167 3.65 -6.15 1.91
CA MET A 167 4.95 -6.37 2.51
C MET A 167 5.23 -7.87 2.65
N PHE A 168 6.51 -8.24 2.64
CA PHE A 168 6.95 -9.62 2.80
C PHE A 168 8.07 -9.75 3.83
N SER A 169 8.28 -10.96 4.31
CA SER A 169 9.34 -11.29 5.27
C SER A 169 9.91 -12.66 4.94
N ARG A 170 11.19 -12.73 4.57
CA ARG A 170 11.96 -13.98 4.45
C ARG A 170 12.73 -14.28 5.74
N ARG A 171 13.03 -13.26 6.54
CA ARG A 171 13.65 -13.35 7.86
C ARG A 171 12.68 -12.81 8.92
N ASN A 172 12.73 -13.36 10.13
CA ASN A 172 11.86 -12.95 11.22
C ASN A 172 11.89 -11.43 11.46
N ASN A 173 10.71 -10.81 11.54
CA ASN A 173 10.49 -9.37 11.76
C ASN A 173 10.94 -8.44 10.62
N ALA A 174 11.49 -8.93 9.51
CA ALA A 174 12.02 -8.04 8.45
C ALA A 174 10.94 -7.09 7.88
N SER A 175 9.70 -7.55 7.67
CA SER A 175 8.60 -6.67 7.23
C SER A 175 8.20 -5.62 8.28
N LYS A 176 8.29 -5.95 9.58
CA LYS A 176 8.03 -4.98 10.65
C LYS A 176 9.12 -3.92 10.74
N ILE A 177 10.38 -4.34 10.56
CA ILE A 177 11.53 -3.43 10.48
C ILE A 177 11.34 -2.51 9.25
N ALA A 178 10.99 -3.09 8.09
CA ALA A 178 10.72 -2.31 6.87
C ALA A 178 9.64 -1.25 7.09
N LEU A 179 8.49 -1.63 7.66
CA LEU A 179 7.41 -0.68 7.93
C LEU A 179 7.81 0.38 8.97
N ALA A 180 8.59 0.02 9.99
CA ALA A 180 9.06 0.96 11.00
C ALA A 180 10.05 1.99 10.41
N CYS A 181 10.99 1.55 9.58
CA CYS A 181 11.91 2.42 8.88
C CYS A 181 11.17 3.34 7.90
N LEU A 182 10.24 2.78 7.13
CA LEU A 182 9.42 3.55 6.19
C LEU A 182 8.59 4.61 6.91
N ALA A 183 7.88 4.26 7.98
CA ALA A 183 7.05 5.20 8.73
C ALA A 183 7.89 6.35 9.31
N LYS A 184 9.09 6.05 9.83
CA LYS A 184 10.02 7.07 10.33
C LYS A 184 10.47 8.02 9.23
N GLN A 185 10.84 7.49 8.06
CA GLN A 185 11.24 8.29 6.91
C GLN A 185 10.07 9.13 6.38
N LEU A 186 8.87 8.53 6.24
CA LEU A 186 7.67 9.24 5.80
C LEU A 186 7.30 10.38 6.75
N SER A 187 7.37 10.14 8.06
CA SER A 187 7.11 11.18 9.07
C SER A 187 8.09 12.35 8.93
N ALA A 188 9.37 12.07 8.73
CA ALA A 188 10.40 13.11 8.53
C ALA A 188 10.18 13.93 7.25
N TRP A 189 9.62 13.30 6.20
CA TRP A 189 9.25 13.99 4.97
C TRP A 189 7.91 14.71 5.02
N GLY A 190 7.17 14.64 6.14
CA GLY A 190 5.88 15.32 6.32
C GLY A 190 4.69 14.56 5.76
N PHE A 191 4.82 13.24 5.50
CA PHE A 191 3.66 12.41 5.20
C PHE A 191 2.77 12.30 6.45
N GLY A 192 1.48 12.49 6.26
CA GLY A 192 0.52 12.45 7.36
C GLY A 192 -0.23 11.13 7.48
N LEU A 193 -0.20 10.28 6.45
CA LEU A 193 -1.05 9.09 6.39
C LEU A 193 -0.38 7.94 5.65
N ILE A 194 -0.49 6.73 6.21
CA ILE A 194 -0.31 5.46 5.51
C ILE A 194 -1.69 4.80 5.40
N ASP A 195 -2.19 4.64 4.20
CA ASP A 195 -3.42 3.90 3.94
C ASP A 195 -3.11 2.40 3.92
N CYS A 196 -3.72 1.66 4.84
CA CYS A 196 -3.60 0.21 4.96
C CYS A 196 -4.81 -0.53 4.38
N GLN A 197 -5.75 0.17 3.78
CA GLN A 197 -6.99 -0.27 3.12
C GLN A 197 -7.92 -1.07 4.04
N VAL A 198 -7.54 -2.28 4.41
CA VAL A 198 -8.37 -3.23 5.13
C VAL A 198 -7.83 -3.58 6.51
N TYR A 199 -8.71 -4.04 7.38
CA TYR A 199 -8.35 -4.49 8.72
C TYR A 199 -7.34 -5.65 8.69
N SER A 200 -6.34 -5.56 9.56
CA SER A 200 -5.38 -6.62 9.84
C SER A 200 -4.96 -6.56 11.31
N GLU A 201 -5.10 -7.67 12.05
CA GLU A 201 -4.61 -7.73 13.43
C GLU A 201 -3.13 -7.37 13.55
N HIS A 202 -2.34 -7.72 12.53
CA HIS A 202 -0.93 -7.41 12.47
C HIS A 202 -0.69 -5.89 12.47
N LEU A 203 -1.41 -5.16 11.62
CA LEU A 203 -1.32 -3.70 11.52
C LEU A 203 -1.91 -3.00 12.75
N MET A 204 -2.98 -3.53 13.33
CA MET A 204 -3.54 -2.99 14.58
C MET A 204 -2.53 -3.04 15.74
N ARG A 205 -1.73 -4.11 15.84
CA ARG A 205 -0.64 -4.20 16.84
C ARG A 205 0.49 -3.20 16.58
N LEU A 206 0.60 -2.69 15.36
CA LEU A 206 1.55 -1.66 14.97
C LEU A 206 0.97 -0.23 15.08
N GLY A 207 -0.26 -0.08 15.61
CA GLY A 207 -0.87 1.21 15.88
C GLY A 207 -1.79 1.73 14.78
N SER A 208 -2.16 0.89 13.78
CA SER A 208 -3.18 1.29 12.81
C SER A 208 -4.54 1.45 13.50
N VAL A 209 -5.39 2.26 12.92
CA VAL A 209 -6.76 2.51 13.38
C VAL A 209 -7.74 2.33 12.22
N SER A 210 -8.95 1.87 12.55
CA SER A 210 -10.05 1.84 11.58
C SER A 210 -10.96 3.03 11.81
N MET A 211 -11.37 3.69 10.74
CA MET A 211 -12.23 4.87 10.78
C MET A 211 -13.31 4.80 9.70
N PRO A 212 -14.42 5.53 9.85
CA PRO A 212 -15.41 5.66 8.79
C PRO A 212 -14.77 6.16 7.49
N ARG A 213 -15.22 5.63 6.35
CA ARG A 213 -14.71 6.03 5.02
C ARG A 213 -14.85 7.55 4.78
N THR A 214 -15.89 8.18 5.31
CA THR A 214 -16.10 9.63 5.23
C THR A 214 -15.00 10.42 5.94
N GLU A 215 -14.55 9.96 7.11
CA GLU A 215 -13.42 10.57 7.83
C GLU A 215 -12.11 10.37 7.08
N PHE A 216 -11.88 9.14 6.58
CA PHE A 216 -10.72 8.84 5.73
C PHE A 216 -10.66 9.75 4.50
N GLN A 217 -11.79 10.02 3.82
CA GLN A 217 -11.83 10.91 2.66
C GLN A 217 -11.37 12.34 2.98
N LEU A 218 -11.76 12.87 4.14
CA LEU A 218 -11.31 14.20 4.57
C LEU A 218 -9.79 14.23 4.78
N LEU A 219 -9.24 13.20 5.40
CA LEU A 219 -7.79 13.06 5.58
C LEU A 219 -7.08 12.89 4.24
N LEU A 220 -7.63 12.05 3.36
CA LEU A 220 -7.09 11.79 2.02
C LEU A 220 -7.02 13.08 1.21
N GLN A 221 -8.11 13.85 1.15
CA GLN A 221 -8.14 15.14 0.47
C GLN A 221 -7.10 16.12 1.04
N ARG A 222 -7.01 16.19 2.36
CA ARG A 222 -6.05 17.06 3.06
C ARG A 222 -4.62 16.73 2.70
N TYR A 223 -4.24 15.44 2.82
CA TYR A 223 -2.85 15.03 2.69
C TYR A 223 -2.41 14.85 1.25
N THR A 224 -3.28 14.45 0.32
CA THR A 224 -2.93 14.38 -1.11
C THR A 224 -2.70 15.77 -1.75
N ALA A 225 -3.20 16.84 -1.13
CA ALA A 225 -2.96 18.22 -1.55
C ALA A 225 -1.55 18.74 -1.15
N LEU A 226 -0.84 18.04 -0.26
CA LEU A 226 0.49 18.44 0.16
C LEU A 226 1.52 18.17 -0.93
N THR A 227 2.48 19.08 -1.07
CA THR A 227 3.69 18.84 -1.83
C THR A 227 4.78 18.40 -0.86
N VAL A 228 5.08 17.11 -0.85
CA VAL A 228 6.11 16.50 -0.02
C VAL A 228 7.29 16.02 -0.89
N ARG A 229 7.77 14.82 -0.70
CA ARG A 229 8.87 14.24 -1.48
C ARG A 229 8.40 13.79 -2.86
N SER A 230 9.10 14.17 -3.92
CA SER A 230 8.92 13.66 -5.29
C SER A 230 10.22 13.09 -5.85
N GLY A 231 10.13 12.23 -6.86
CA GLY A 231 11.27 11.60 -7.51
C GLY A 231 11.82 10.38 -6.75
N PRO A 232 12.99 9.88 -7.11
CA PRO A 232 13.59 8.70 -6.48
C PRO A 232 13.77 8.90 -4.99
N TRP A 233 13.43 7.87 -4.21
CA TRP A 233 13.57 7.92 -2.75
C TRP A 233 14.94 7.43 -2.32
N LEU A 234 15.57 8.20 -1.47
CA LEU A 234 16.84 7.86 -0.81
C LEU A 234 16.68 8.10 0.68
N LEU A 235 17.26 7.22 1.49
CA LEU A 235 17.34 7.45 2.93
C LEU A 235 18.14 8.71 3.20
N ASP A 236 17.54 9.67 3.89
CA ASP A 236 18.14 10.95 4.24
C ASP A 236 18.03 11.30 5.73
N ILE A 237 17.55 10.36 6.54
CA ILE A 237 17.54 10.47 7.99
C ILE A 237 18.27 9.29 8.65
N PRO A 238 18.90 9.49 9.82
CA PRO A 238 19.41 8.38 10.61
C PRO A 238 18.24 7.52 11.13
N LEU A 239 18.33 6.21 10.90
CA LEU A 239 17.35 5.23 11.40
C LEU A 239 17.68 4.78 12.81
N GLU A 240 17.81 5.72 13.75
CA GLU A 240 17.98 5.44 15.19
C GLU A 240 16.65 5.05 15.84
N PHE A 241 16.62 3.96 16.65
CA PHE A 241 15.43 3.40 17.29
C PHE A 241 15.63 3.18 18.80
#